data_ed39a9625fdde0fdf20fe963f1ea70df
#
_entry.id   ed39a9625fdde0fdf20fe963f1ea70df
#
_cell.length_a   1.000
_cell.length_b   1.000
_cell.length_c   1.000
_cell.angle_alpha   90.00
_cell.angle_beta   90.00
_cell.angle_gamma   90.00
#
_symmetry.space_group_name_H-M   'P 1'
#
loop_
_entity.id
_entity.type
_entity.pdbx_description
1 polymer ?
#
loop_
_entity_poly.entity_id
_entity_poly.type
_entity_poly.pdbx_seq_one_letter_code
_entity_poly.pdbx_strand_id
1 'polypeptide(L)'
;MATGGQTIGTAGLLAVATLAAGLLVTAGEKAGPNDWLQEMSDVVGNTDYEGTVIRQQMGDSEALRIIHKIVDGVVHEKLISQEGNGLEIIRFGNEVHCILPDSKKVLIEQWNSQSTLFSTLPSSDASFGAQYNLRIVREDRVAGRAAVLLAIRPHDEYRFGHRLWLDQETAFPLRTELVGNDGELIEQMKFADIHLGKNIPASDLVPSFDLQSFTWYAQPAKRESVSIETDWVAADLPPGFQVISTTTEQLPGAQSPATHIVYSDGLATVSVFISETQDKAIANRASVGSSSAFSVKKGDFQITVIGAVPAETVQRIAASMHQ
;
A
#
# COMPACT_ATOMS: atom_id res chain seq x y z
N MET A 1 55.46 22.84 82.70
CA MET A 1 56.20 21.93 81.81
C MET A 1 55.38 20.68 81.63
N ALA A 2 54.64 20.49 80.65
CA ALA A 2 54.07 19.23 80.19
C ALA A 2 53.14 19.48 78.97
N THR A 3 53.57 18.99 77.94
CA THR A 3 52.91 19.08 76.62
C THR A 3 51.82 18.04 76.51
N GLY A 4 50.60 18.47 76.24
CA GLY A 4 49.47 17.61 75.94
C GLY A 4 49.28 17.52 74.43
N GLY A 5 49.32 16.27 73.89
CA GLY A 5 49.04 15.95 72.52
C GLY A 5 47.56 15.61 72.36
N GLN A 6 46.89 16.31 71.44
CA GLN A 6 45.56 15.98 71.02
C GLN A 6 45.59 15.13 69.69
N THR A 7 45.00 13.97 69.75
CA THR A 7 44.77 13.09 68.59
C THR A 7 43.47 13.48 67.89
N ILE A 8 43.60 13.85 66.63
CA ILE A 8 42.46 14.16 65.73
C ILE A 8 41.94 12.84 65.03
N GLY A 9 40.73 12.51 65.40
CA GLY A 9 40.04 11.36 64.74
C GLY A 9 39.57 11.74 63.36
N THR A 10 39.99 10.97 62.37
CA THR A 10 39.50 11.04 60.99
C THR A 10 38.17 10.24 60.82
N ALA A 11 37.07 10.98 60.59
CA ALA A 11 35.81 10.42 60.23
C ALA A 11 35.83 10.06 58.73
N GLY A 12 35.75 8.78 58.44
CA GLY A 12 35.64 8.29 57.06
C GLY A 12 34.24 8.53 56.52
N LEU A 13 34.09 9.29 55.45
CA LEU A 13 32.88 9.37 54.64
C LEU A 13 32.84 8.15 53.69
N LEU A 14 31.89 7.26 53.96
CA LEU A 14 31.50 6.20 53.00
C LEU A 14 30.60 6.84 51.95
N ALA A 15 31.12 7.05 50.73
CA ALA A 15 30.32 7.41 49.54
C ALA A 15 29.63 6.15 49.01
N VAL A 16 28.32 6.05 49.17
CA VAL A 16 27.49 5.04 48.53
C VAL A 16 27.27 5.47 47.08
N ALA A 17 27.99 4.85 46.16
CA ALA A 17 27.73 5.00 44.72
C ALA A 17 26.53 4.09 44.33
N THR A 18 25.37 4.70 44.19
CA THR A 18 24.21 4.03 43.55
C THR A 18 24.46 3.89 42.05
N LEU A 19 24.82 2.71 41.60
CA LEU A 19 24.77 2.35 40.18
C LEU A 19 23.29 2.32 39.74
N ALA A 20 22.83 3.33 39.03
CA ALA A 20 21.60 3.24 38.26
C ALA A 20 21.90 2.38 37.02
N ALA A 21 21.55 1.10 37.09
CA ALA A 21 21.50 0.23 35.91
C ALA A 21 20.33 0.70 35.07
N GLY A 22 20.62 1.58 34.08
CA GLY A 22 19.68 1.88 33.00
C GLY A 22 19.47 0.60 32.20
N LEU A 23 18.24 0.05 32.23
CA LEU A 23 17.82 -0.94 31.23
C LEU A 23 17.87 -0.22 29.86
N LEU A 24 18.94 -0.45 29.14
CA LEU A 24 18.94 -0.28 27.68
C LEU A 24 17.97 -1.35 27.14
N VAL A 25 16.73 -0.92 26.85
CA VAL A 25 15.87 -1.70 25.95
C VAL A 25 16.56 -1.62 24.60
N THR A 26 17.35 -2.63 24.29
CA THR A 26 17.84 -2.83 22.92
C THR A 26 16.60 -3.13 22.07
N ALA A 27 16.19 -2.17 21.24
CA ALA A 27 15.32 -2.47 20.10
C ALA A 27 15.96 -3.68 19.40
N GLY A 28 15.21 -4.80 19.28
CA GLY A 28 15.72 -6.01 18.65
C GLY A 28 16.25 -5.61 17.27
N GLU A 29 17.52 -5.93 17.02
CA GLU A 29 18.16 -5.64 15.73
C GLU A 29 17.41 -6.45 14.67
N LYS A 30 16.76 -5.79 13.73
CA LYS A 30 16.03 -6.44 12.63
C LYS A 30 17.03 -7.23 11.81
N ALA A 31 16.97 -8.56 11.87
CA ALA A 31 18.04 -9.43 11.38
C ALA A 31 18.06 -9.56 9.85
N GLY A 32 16.92 -9.36 9.16
CA GLY A 32 16.82 -9.55 7.73
C GLY A 32 15.72 -8.75 7.03
N PRO A 33 15.68 -8.77 5.70
CA PRO A 33 14.70 -8.00 4.94
C PRO A 33 13.25 -8.43 5.20
N ASN A 34 12.99 -9.69 5.52
CA ASN A 34 11.65 -10.18 5.86
C ASN A 34 11.14 -9.59 7.18
N ASP A 35 12.02 -9.43 8.18
CA ASP A 35 11.65 -8.83 9.46
C ASP A 35 11.21 -7.39 9.29
N TRP A 36 11.88 -6.65 8.39
CA TRP A 36 11.51 -5.29 8.03
C TRP A 36 10.13 -5.21 7.35
N LEU A 37 9.82 -6.14 6.44
CA LEU A 37 8.52 -6.18 5.77
C LEU A 37 7.39 -6.56 6.73
N GLN A 38 7.63 -7.50 7.63
CA GLN A 38 6.68 -7.88 8.66
C GLN A 38 6.34 -6.67 9.55
N GLU A 39 7.36 -6.02 10.08
CA GLU A 39 7.16 -4.86 10.96
C GLU A 39 6.53 -3.67 10.21
N MET A 40 6.89 -3.45 8.94
CA MET A 40 6.23 -2.46 8.09
C MET A 40 4.73 -2.71 7.97
N SER A 41 4.33 -3.96 7.71
CA SER A 41 2.92 -4.32 7.60
C SER A 41 2.17 -4.08 8.90
N ASP A 42 2.77 -4.45 10.02
CA ASP A 42 2.18 -4.27 11.35
C ASP A 42 2.04 -2.79 11.72
N VAL A 43 3.05 -1.97 11.44
CA VAL A 43 3.05 -0.55 11.80
C VAL A 43 2.08 0.27 10.95
N VAL A 44 1.95 -0.02 9.66
CA VAL A 44 1.02 0.67 8.76
C VAL A 44 -0.43 0.50 9.22
N GLY A 45 -0.79 -0.70 9.69
CA GLY A 45 -2.13 -1.02 10.18
C GLY A 45 -2.44 -0.51 11.58
N ASN A 46 -1.43 -0.07 12.36
CA ASN A 46 -1.60 0.20 13.79
C ASN A 46 -1.05 1.55 14.26
N THR A 47 -0.66 2.44 13.36
CA THR A 47 -0.05 3.72 13.72
C THR A 47 -0.88 4.90 13.27
N ASP A 48 -1.21 5.80 14.21
CA ASP A 48 -1.76 7.11 13.87
C ASP A 48 -0.66 7.98 13.26
N TYR A 49 -0.95 8.66 12.15
CA TYR A 49 0.00 9.55 11.50
C TYR A 49 -0.68 10.68 10.72
N GLU A 50 0.05 11.76 10.53
CA GLU A 50 -0.30 12.83 9.61
C GLU A 50 0.94 13.32 8.87
N GLY A 51 0.77 13.84 7.66
CA GLY A 51 1.88 14.34 6.87
C GLY A 51 1.48 14.82 5.48
N THR A 52 2.47 15.24 4.73
CA THR A 52 2.34 15.62 3.32
C THR A 52 3.06 14.59 2.47
N VAL A 53 2.35 14.03 1.50
CA VAL A 53 2.86 13.03 0.56
C VAL A 53 2.99 13.67 -0.81
N ILE A 54 4.11 13.46 -1.47
CA ILE A 54 4.31 13.71 -2.90
C ILE A 54 4.15 12.38 -3.61
N ARG A 55 3.14 12.28 -4.44
CA ARG A 55 2.92 11.15 -5.34
C ARG A 55 3.36 11.53 -6.74
N GLN A 56 4.13 10.67 -7.38
CA GLN A 56 4.56 10.83 -8.76
C GLN A 56 4.17 9.59 -9.55
N GLN A 57 3.52 9.79 -10.70
CA GLN A 57 3.09 8.71 -11.58
C GLN A 57 3.12 9.20 -13.03
N MET A 58 3.77 8.47 -13.94
CA MET A 58 3.85 8.78 -15.39
C MET A 58 4.33 10.21 -15.73
N GLY A 59 5.17 10.78 -14.88
CA GLY A 59 5.69 12.15 -15.05
C GLY A 59 4.85 13.25 -14.40
N ASP A 60 3.61 12.96 -14.01
CA ASP A 60 2.78 13.87 -13.22
C ASP A 60 3.12 13.74 -11.73
N SER A 61 2.99 14.84 -11.01
CA SER A 61 3.25 14.92 -9.58
C SER A 61 2.11 15.65 -8.88
N GLU A 62 1.68 15.13 -7.75
CA GLU A 62 0.66 15.75 -6.90
C GLU A 62 1.10 15.75 -5.44
N ALA A 63 0.69 16.76 -4.70
CA ALA A 63 0.87 16.84 -3.25
C ALA A 63 -0.44 16.54 -2.53
N LEU A 64 -0.41 15.61 -1.57
CA LEU A 64 -1.55 15.18 -0.78
C LEU A 64 -1.25 15.36 0.71
N ARG A 65 -2.14 16.01 1.43
CA ARG A 65 -2.14 15.94 2.89
C ARG A 65 -2.89 14.70 3.32
N ILE A 66 -2.27 13.90 4.20
CA ILE A 66 -2.93 12.75 4.82
C ILE A 66 -3.03 12.90 6.32
N ILE A 67 -4.17 12.45 6.86
CA ILE A 67 -4.44 12.27 8.28
C ILE A 67 -5.01 10.87 8.44
N HIS A 68 -4.34 10.04 9.23
CA HIS A 68 -4.73 8.65 9.47
C HIS A 68 -4.82 8.38 10.96
N LYS A 69 -5.93 7.82 11.41
CA LYS A 69 -6.17 7.47 12.79
C LYS A 69 -6.91 6.15 12.90
N ILE A 70 -6.57 5.39 13.93
CA ILE A 70 -7.27 4.15 14.28
C ILE A 70 -8.09 4.40 15.55
N VAL A 71 -9.39 4.17 15.46
CA VAL A 71 -10.32 4.31 16.59
C VAL A 71 -11.05 2.98 16.77
N ASP A 72 -10.86 2.34 17.92
CA ASP A 72 -11.47 1.02 18.24
C ASP A 72 -11.23 -0.04 17.15
N GLY A 73 -10.03 -0.05 16.54
CA GLY A 73 -9.67 -0.96 15.46
C GLY A 73 -10.24 -0.58 14.08
N VAL A 74 -10.93 0.55 13.97
CA VAL A 74 -11.48 1.07 12.71
C VAL A 74 -10.58 2.19 12.16
N VAL A 75 -10.23 2.07 10.90
CA VAL A 75 -9.43 3.09 10.20
C VAL A 75 -10.29 4.31 9.86
N HIS A 76 -9.80 5.47 10.21
CA HIS A 76 -10.32 6.78 9.82
C HIS A 76 -9.22 7.53 9.08
N GLU A 77 -9.47 7.87 7.84
CA GLU A 77 -8.49 8.61 7.02
C GLU A 77 -9.11 9.82 6.36
N LYS A 78 -8.30 10.84 6.18
CA LYS A 78 -8.61 12.00 5.34
C LYS A 78 -7.42 12.31 4.45
N LEU A 79 -7.63 12.27 3.13
CA LEU A 79 -6.68 12.76 2.14
C LEU A 79 -7.22 14.04 1.51
N ILE A 80 -6.35 15.03 1.34
CA ILE A 80 -6.70 16.32 0.76
C ILE A 80 -5.68 16.65 -0.32
N SER A 81 -6.13 16.80 -1.57
CA SER A 81 -5.27 17.33 -2.63
C SER A 81 -4.84 18.75 -2.27
N GLN A 82 -3.54 19.03 -2.35
CA GLN A 82 -2.97 20.33 -2.08
C GLN A 82 -2.92 21.20 -3.36
N GLU A 83 -3.36 20.64 -4.49
CA GLU A 83 -3.34 21.26 -5.80
C GLU A 83 -4.73 21.17 -6.45
N GLY A 84 -4.97 22.01 -7.46
CA GLY A 84 -6.21 21.99 -8.21
C GLY A 84 -7.44 22.38 -7.39
N ASN A 85 -8.48 21.59 -7.44
CA ASN A 85 -9.81 21.89 -6.92
C ASN A 85 -10.10 21.38 -5.50
N GLY A 86 -9.08 20.90 -4.77
CA GLY A 86 -9.22 20.51 -3.38
C GLY A 86 -10.03 19.21 -3.18
N LEU A 87 -9.86 18.23 -4.05
CA LEU A 87 -10.42 16.88 -3.87
C LEU A 87 -10.11 16.36 -2.45
N GLU A 88 -11.14 15.89 -1.74
CA GLU A 88 -10.99 15.20 -0.46
C GLU A 88 -11.48 13.76 -0.56
N ILE A 89 -10.73 12.85 0.05
CA ILE A 89 -11.14 11.47 0.29
C ILE A 89 -11.25 11.29 1.79
N ILE A 90 -12.43 10.92 2.27
CA ILE A 90 -12.68 10.61 3.68
C ILE A 90 -13.08 9.16 3.79
N ARG A 91 -12.46 8.45 4.72
CA ARG A 91 -12.66 7.04 4.95
C ARG A 91 -13.06 6.75 6.38
N PHE A 92 -14.07 5.89 6.55
CA PHE A 92 -14.50 5.29 7.81
C PHE A 92 -14.58 3.78 7.64
N GLY A 93 -13.58 3.07 8.13
CA GLY A 93 -13.48 1.63 7.91
C GLY A 93 -13.41 1.31 6.42
N ASN A 94 -14.40 0.62 5.89
CA ASN A 94 -14.48 0.25 4.48
C ASN A 94 -15.23 1.27 3.62
N GLU A 95 -15.97 2.19 4.20
CA GLU A 95 -16.69 3.22 3.46
C GLU A 95 -15.79 4.41 3.14
N VAL A 96 -15.76 4.80 1.87
CA VAL A 96 -14.91 5.88 1.33
C VAL A 96 -15.78 6.90 0.61
N HIS A 97 -15.66 8.16 1.00
CA HIS A 97 -16.33 9.30 0.39
C HIS A 97 -15.33 10.11 -0.43
N CYS A 98 -15.43 10.06 -1.76
CA CYS A 98 -14.68 10.93 -2.66
C CYS A 98 -15.48 12.22 -2.87
N ILE A 99 -15.02 13.32 -2.27
CA ILE A 99 -15.67 14.65 -2.33
C ILE A 99 -15.06 15.44 -3.47
N LEU A 100 -15.89 15.79 -4.45
CA LEU A 100 -15.54 16.54 -5.67
C LEU A 100 -16.11 17.96 -5.58
N PRO A 101 -15.38 18.95 -5.04
CA PRO A 101 -15.93 20.27 -4.71
C PRO A 101 -16.46 21.03 -5.93
N ASP A 102 -15.73 21.02 -7.05
CA ASP A 102 -16.10 21.76 -8.28
C ASP A 102 -17.43 21.29 -8.85
N SER A 103 -17.69 20.00 -8.82
CA SER A 103 -18.94 19.42 -9.33
C SER A 103 -20.02 19.28 -8.26
N LYS A 104 -19.71 19.63 -7.00
CA LYS A 104 -20.56 19.42 -5.82
C LYS A 104 -21.11 17.99 -5.74
N LYS A 105 -20.23 17.02 -5.87
CA LYS A 105 -20.57 15.59 -5.83
C LYS A 105 -19.81 14.89 -4.73
N VAL A 106 -20.46 13.91 -4.11
CA VAL A 106 -19.83 12.92 -3.23
C VAL A 106 -20.08 11.55 -3.82
N LEU A 107 -19.00 10.80 -4.09
CA LEU A 107 -19.07 9.41 -4.51
C LEU A 107 -18.79 8.54 -3.30
N ILE A 108 -19.68 7.57 -3.02
CA ILE A 108 -19.52 6.60 -1.95
C ILE A 108 -19.03 5.29 -2.57
N GLU A 109 -17.89 4.81 -2.08
CA GLU A 109 -17.26 3.56 -2.50
C GLU A 109 -17.01 2.65 -1.29
N GLN A 110 -16.76 1.37 -1.53
CA GLN A 110 -16.38 0.38 -0.52
C GLN A 110 -14.95 -0.14 -0.81
N TRP A 111 -14.05 0.07 0.13
CA TRP A 111 -12.65 -0.35 0.01
C TRP A 111 -12.30 -1.33 1.15
N ASN A 112 -11.56 -2.39 0.83
CA ASN A 112 -11.20 -3.44 1.79
C ASN A 112 -9.70 -3.41 2.17
N SER A 113 -8.94 -2.39 1.74
CA SER A 113 -7.52 -2.25 2.09
C SER A 113 -7.33 -1.70 3.51
N GLN A 114 -6.18 -1.95 4.14
CA GLN A 114 -5.85 -1.41 5.47
C GLN A 114 -5.55 0.10 5.44
N SER A 115 -5.10 0.63 4.31
CA SER A 115 -4.81 2.05 4.12
C SER A 115 -5.05 2.46 2.68
N THR A 116 -5.45 3.70 2.48
CA THR A 116 -5.65 4.30 1.15
C THR A 116 -4.33 4.50 0.41
N LEU A 117 -3.27 4.94 1.11
CA LEU A 117 -1.95 5.18 0.52
C LEU A 117 -1.15 3.89 0.29
N PHE A 118 -1.31 2.90 1.16
CA PHE A 118 -0.43 1.74 1.23
C PHE A 118 -1.10 0.45 0.73
N SER A 119 -2.19 0.57 -0.03
CA SER A 119 -2.95 -0.57 -0.55
C SER A 119 -2.16 -1.49 -1.48
N THR A 120 -1.07 -0.99 -2.07
CA THR A 120 -0.20 -1.74 -3.00
C THR A 120 1.09 -2.25 -2.37
N LEU A 121 1.29 -2.01 -1.07
CA LEU A 121 2.47 -2.53 -0.37
C LEU A 121 2.35 -4.03 -0.11
N PRO A 122 3.50 -4.73 -0.05
CA PRO A 122 3.52 -6.12 0.38
C PRO A 122 2.87 -6.29 1.75
N SER A 123 1.97 -7.28 1.88
CA SER A 123 1.40 -7.67 3.17
C SER A 123 2.38 -8.56 3.95
N SER A 124 2.15 -8.69 5.27
CA SER A 124 2.99 -9.52 6.15
C SER A 124 3.01 -10.99 5.78
N ASP A 125 1.93 -11.48 5.16
CA ASP A 125 1.76 -12.86 4.71
C ASP A 125 2.21 -13.07 3.25
N ALA A 126 2.73 -12.02 2.59
CA ALA A 126 3.25 -12.14 1.23
C ALA A 126 4.42 -13.12 1.18
N SER A 127 4.23 -14.20 0.45
CA SER A 127 5.30 -15.16 0.16
C SER A 127 5.97 -14.75 -1.14
N PHE A 128 7.17 -14.20 -1.06
CA PHE A 128 7.90 -13.74 -2.24
C PHE A 128 8.46 -14.88 -3.10
N GLY A 129 8.42 -16.12 -2.58
CA GLY A 129 8.85 -17.32 -3.30
C GLY A 129 10.25 -17.19 -3.90
N ALA A 130 10.50 -18.02 -4.94
CA ALA A 130 11.75 -17.98 -5.70
C ALA A 130 11.77 -16.88 -6.79
N GLN A 131 10.69 -16.09 -6.92
CA GLN A 131 10.53 -15.11 -7.99
C GLN A 131 11.16 -13.75 -7.68
N TYR A 132 11.48 -13.48 -6.42
CA TYR A 132 12.04 -12.20 -5.98
C TYR A 132 13.30 -12.37 -5.15
N ASN A 133 14.20 -11.40 -5.29
CA ASN A 133 15.36 -11.20 -4.42
C ASN A 133 15.09 -10.01 -3.51
N LEU A 134 15.10 -10.26 -2.19
CA LEU A 134 14.93 -9.23 -1.17
C LEU A 134 16.29 -8.90 -0.56
N ARG A 135 16.61 -7.62 -0.45
CA ARG A 135 17.82 -7.21 0.24
C ARG A 135 17.75 -5.80 0.81
N ILE A 136 18.40 -5.61 1.94
CA ILE A 136 18.75 -4.30 2.47
C ILE A 136 19.88 -3.75 1.61
N VAL A 137 19.71 -2.54 1.08
CA VAL A 137 20.65 -1.94 0.12
C VAL A 137 21.60 -0.99 0.83
N ARG A 138 21.07 -0.05 1.61
CA ARG A 138 21.82 0.98 2.33
C ARG A 138 20.94 1.70 3.33
N GLU A 139 21.58 2.45 4.21
CA GLU A 139 20.93 3.50 4.98
C GLU A 139 20.69 4.75 4.13
N ASP A 140 19.68 5.53 4.49
CA ASP A 140 19.27 6.74 3.78
C ASP A 140 18.56 7.71 4.75
N ARG A 141 18.03 8.82 4.23
CA ARG A 141 17.21 9.77 4.98
C ARG A 141 16.00 10.23 4.16
N VAL A 142 14.79 10.17 4.73
CA VAL A 142 13.55 10.60 4.10
C VAL A 142 12.72 11.41 5.11
N ALA A 143 12.14 12.53 4.70
CA ALA A 143 11.32 13.39 5.55
C ALA A 143 12.03 13.76 6.88
N GLY A 144 13.36 13.97 6.86
CA GLY A 144 14.15 14.27 8.05
C GLY A 144 14.45 13.07 8.97
N ARG A 145 13.94 11.88 8.70
CA ARG A 145 14.10 10.65 9.49
C ARG A 145 15.15 9.72 8.89
N ALA A 146 15.87 9.00 9.74
CA ALA A 146 16.77 7.94 9.30
C ALA A 146 15.96 6.78 8.72
N ALA A 147 16.38 6.25 7.59
CA ALA A 147 15.67 5.21 6.85
C ALA A 147 16.60 4.11 6.37
N VAL A 148 16.06 2.91 6.16
CA VAL A 148 16.71 1.78 5.49
C VAL A 148 16.05 1.57 4.14
N LEU A 149 16.86 1.52 3.08
CA LEU A 149 16.37 1.14 1.75
C LEU A 149 16.37 -0.38 1.61
N LEU A 150 15.17 -0.93 1.47
CA LEU A 150 14.93 -2.33 1.12
C LEU A 150 14.52 -2.41 -0.35
N ALA A 151 15.11 -3.33 -1.11
CA ALA A 151 14.76 -3.60 -2.49
C ALA A 151 14.17 -4.99 -2.64
N ILE A 152 13.06 -5.08 -3.39
CA ILE A 152 12.42 -6.31 -3.84
C ILE A 152 12.57 -6.34 -5.35
N ARG A 153 13.45 -7.23 -5.87
CA ARG A 153 13.75 -7.34 -7.28
C ARG A 153 13.19 -8.62 -7.86
N PRO A 154 12.38 -8.57 -8.91
CA PRO A 154 11.97 -9.78 -9.62
C PRO A 154 13.17 -10.42 -10.34
N HIS A 155 13.08 -11.73 -10.56
CA HIS A 155 14.06 -12.50 -11.34
C HIS A 155 13.68 -12.59 -12.82
N ASP A 156 12.49 -12.16 -13.19
CA ASP A 156 11.93 -12.20 -14.55
C ASP A 156 11.37 -10.84 -14.98
N GLU A 157 10.85 -10.78 -16.21
CA GLU A 157 10.30 -9.56 -16.81
C GLU A 157 8.77 -9.40 -16.62
N TYR A 158 8.12 -10.31 -15.89
CA TYR A 158 6.65 -10.37 -15.79
C TYR A 158 6.08 -9.58 -14.61
N ARG A 159 6.91 -8.91 -13.84
CA ARG A 159 6.52 -8.17 -12.65
C ARG A 159 7.42 -6.97 -12.40
N PHE A 160 6.90 -6.01 -11.66
CA PHE A 160 7.67 -4.83 -11.26
C PHE A 160 8.49 -5.10 -10.01
N GLY A 161 9.58 -4.35 -9.86
CA GLY A 161 10.35 -4.31 -8.63
C GLY A 161 9.83 -3.22 -7.69
N HIS A 162 10.17 -3.34 -6.40
CA HIS A 162 9.86 -2.33 -5.39
C HIS A 162 11.13 -1.84 -4.70
N ARG A 163 11.14 -0.55 -4.34
CA ARG A 163 12.10 0.04 -3.41
C ARG A 163 11.34 0.70 -2.28
N LEU A 164 11.66 0.32 -1.04
CA LEU A 164 10.98 0.78 0.15
C LEU A 164 11.99 1.44 1.07
N TRP A 165 11.77 2.70 1.42
CA TRP A 165 12.53 3.40 2.46
C TRP A 165 11.74 3.33 3.75
N LEU A 166 12.17 2.47 4.64
CA LEU A 166 11.52 2.20 5.91
C LEU A 166 12.24 2.97 7.01
N ASP A 167 11.48 3.62 7.87
CA ASP A 167 11.99 4.32 9.05
C ASP A 167 12.81 3.37 9.92
N GLN A 168 14.01 3.77 10.34
CA GLN A 168 14.88 2.88 11.13
C GLN A 168 14.32 2.53 12.50
N GLU A 169 13.54 3.42 13.09
CA GLU A 169 12.98 3.25 14.42
C GLU A 169 11.70 2.40 14.39
N THR A 170 10.80 2.68 13.44
CA THR A 170 9.44 2.15 13.44
C THR A 170 9.12 1.21 12.28
N ALA A 171 10.00 1.07 11.28
CA ALA A 171 9.75 0.43 9.99
C ALA A 171 8.62 1.06 9.14
N PHE A 172 8.08 2.24 9.54
CA PHE A 172 7.05 2.91 8.76
C PHE A 172 7.57 3.29 7.36
N PRO A 173 6.78 3.07 6.26
CA PRO A 173 7.22 3.37 4.90
C PRO A 173 7.20 4.87 4.63
N LEU A 174 8.38 5.49 4.57
CA LEU A 174 8.57 6.93 4.34
C LEU A 174 8.62 7.28 2.84
N ARG A 175 9.04 6.33 2.00
CA ARG A 175 9.05 6.43 0.53
C ARG A 175 8.90 5.05 -0.06
N THR A 176 8.12 4.96 -1.12
CA THR A 176 7.95 3.72 -1.90
C THR A 176 8.13 4.02 -3.37
N GLU A 177 8.73 3.12 -4.10
CA GLU A 177 8.87 3.17 -5.55
C GLU A 177 8.49 1.85 -6.18
N LEU A 178 7.75 1.93 -7.26
CA LEU A 178 7.54 0.86 -8.23
C LEU A 178 8.48 1.08 -9.40
N VAL A 179 9.26 0.07 -9.76
CA VAL A 179 10.30 0.19 -10.78
C VAL A 179 10.21 -0.89 -11.84
N GLY A 180 10.43 -0.51 -13.08
CA GLY A 180 10.55 -1.43 -14.20
C GLY A 180 11.79 -2.31 -14.13
N ASN A 181 11.88 -3.29 -15.03
CA ASN A 181 13.02 -4.23 -15.10
C ASN A 181 14.35 -3.55 -15.48
N ASP A 182 14.28 -2.46 -16.23
CA ASP A 182 15.41 -1.58 -16.57
C ASP A 182 15.77 -0.59 -15.46
N GLY A 183 14.99 -0.54 -14.38
CA GLY A 183 15.12 0.37 -13.26
C GLY A 183 14.41 1.71 -13.45
N GLU A 184 13.60 1.86 -14.52
CA GLU A 184 12.74 3.02 -14.74
C GLU A 184 11.77 3.20 -13.58
N LEU A 185 11.61 4.44 -13.13
CA LEU A 185 10.62 4.80 -12.10
C LEU A 185 9.23 4.85 -12.72
N ILE A 186 8.33 3.96 -12.31
CA ILE A 186 6.94 3.90 -12.76
C ILE A 186 6.05 4.74 -11.85
N GLU A 187 6.17 4.53 -10.55
CA GLU A 187 5.41 5.25 -9.53
C GLU A 187 6.27 5.49 -8.30
N GLN A 188 6.10 6.65 -7.67
CA GLN A 188 6.72 6.97 -6.39
C GLN A 188 5.69 7.60 -5.47
N MET A 189 5.75 7.22 -4.21
CA MET A 189 5.13 7.93 -3.11
C MET A 189 6.21 8.27 -2.09
N LYS A 190 6.26 9.52 -1.64
CA LYS A 190 7.27 9.99 -0.69
C LYS A 190 6.70 11.02 0.26
N PHE A 191 6.89 10.83 1.56
CA PHE A 191 6.59 11.86 2.52
C PHE A 191 7.58 13.04 2.39
N ALA A 192 7.04 14.25 2.31
CA ALA A 192 7.78 15.50 2.46
C ALA A 192 7.98 15.84 3.94
N ASP A 193 6.94 15.62 4.74
CA ASP A 193 6.92 15.69 6.20
C ASP A 193 6.01 14.60 6.75
N ILE A 194 6.28 14.12 7.96
CA ILE A 194 5.45 13.10 8.64
C ILE A 194 5.61 13.20 10.16
N HIS A 195 4.48 13.00 10.86
CA HIS A 195 4.40 12.89 12.32
C HIS A 195 3.72 11.56 12.66
N LEU A 196 4.47 10.64 13.25
CA LEU A 196 4.00 9.34 13.72
C LEU A 196 3.56 9.40 15.19
N GLY A 197 2.51 8.64 15.55
CA GLY A 197 2.04 8.51 16.93
C GLY A 197 1.43 9.79 17.50
N LYS A 198 1.02 10.75 16.67
CA LYS A 198 0.41 12.00 17.09
C LYS A 198 -1.02 11.77 17.59
N ASN A 199 -1.41 12.47 18.67
CA ASN A 199 -2.81 12.52 19.07
C ASN A 199 -3.60 13.39 18.09
N ILE A 200 -4.31 12.77 17.17
CA ILE A 200 -5.10 13.41 16.10
C ILE A 200 -6.52 13.65 16.65
N PRO A 201 -7.00 14.91 16.69
CA PRO A 201 -8.37 15.20 17.10
C PRO A 201 -9.37 14.74 16.02
N ALA A 202 -10.54 14.28 16.46
CA ALA A 202 -11.59 13.82 15.53
C ALA A 202 -12.08 14.91 14.55
N SER A 203 -11.93 16.20 14.93
CA SER A 203 -12.24 17.35 14.09
C SER A 203 -11.41 17.42 12.81
N ASP A 204 -10.21 16.82 12.78
CA ASP A 204 -9.31 16.86 11.64
C ASP A 204 -9.69 15.82 10.56
N LEU A 205 -10.57 14.88 10.92
CA LEU A 205 -11.03 13.78 10.06
C LEU A 205 -12.41 14.06 9.41
N VAL A 206 -13.03 15.20 9.70
CA VAL A 206 -14.31 15.57 9.08
C VAL A 206 -14.10 16.30 7.75
N PRO A 207 -15.10 16.30 6.83
CA PRO A 207 -15.03 17.08 5.60
C PRO A 207 -14.71 18.56 5.83
N SER A 208 -13.87 19.16 4.97
CA SER A 208 -13.60 20.60 5.00
C SER A 208 -14.73 21.44 4.38
N PHE A 209 -15.65 20.78 3.66
CA PHE A 209 -16.75 21.42 2.94
C PHE A 209 -18.09 21.22 3.66
N ASP A 210 -19.00 22.22 3.55
CA ASP A 210 -20.40 22.01 3.86
C ASP A 210 -21.06 21.19 2.74
N LEU A 211 -21.36 19.93 3.04
CA LEU A 211 -21.89 18.96 2.07
C LEU A 211 -23.41 19.03 1.86
N GLN A 212 -24.13 19.98 2.49
CA GLN A 212 -25.60 20.09 2.37
C GLN A 212 -26.05 20.36 0.92
N SER A 213 -25.20 21.05 0.13
CA SER A 213 -25.49 21.38 -1.27
C SER A 213 -24.93 20.36 -2.26
N PHE A 214 -24.33 19.25 -1.80
CA PHE A 214 -23.70 18.25 -2.67
C PHE A 214 -24.69 17.16 -3.05
N THR A 215 -24.53 16.63 -4.26
CA THR A 215 -25.27 15.45 -4.73
C THR A 215 -24.48 14.19 -4.40
N TRP A 216 -25.14 13.27 -3.73
CA TRP A 216 -24.53 12.02 -3.28
C TRP A 216 -24.81 10.88 -4.26
N TYR A 217 -23.77 10.16 -4.66
CA TYR A 217 -23.82 9.00 -5.53
C TYR A 217 -23.22 7.80 -4.78
N ALA A 218 -24.08 6.91 -4.32
CA ALA A 218 -23.62 5.62 -3.82
C ALA A 218 -23.52 4.65 -5.00
N GLN A 219 -22.39 4.01 -5.16
CA GLN A 219 -22.34 2.83 -6.01
C GLN A 219 -23.25 1.76 -5.39
N PRO A 220 -24.08 1.06 -6.18
CA PRO A 220 -24.81 -0.08 -5.66
C PRO A 220 -23.83 -0.98 -4.91
N ALA A 221 -24.19 -1.39 -3.69
CA ALA A 221 -23.35 -2.30 -2.92
C ALA A 221 -22.88 -3.43 -3.85
N LYS A 222 -21.56 -3.61 -3.93
CA LYS A 222 -20.98 -4.68 -4.74
C LYS A 222 -21.70 -5.96 -4.32
N ARG A 223 -22.48 -6.57 -5.22
CA ARG A 223 -23.14 -7.85 -4.89
C ARG A 223 -22.05 -8.77 -4.41
N GLU A 224 -22.31 -9.49 -3.32
CA GLU A 224 -21.37 -10.48 -2.81
C GLU A 224 -20.87 -11.31 -3.99
N SER A 225 -19.58 -11.29 -4.22
CA SER A 225 -18.94 -12.08 -5.24
C SER A 225 -19.08 -13.54 -4.81
N VAL A 226 -19.87 -14.29 -5.58
CA VAL A 226 -20.08 -15.72 -5.31
C VAL A 226 -18.87 -16.47 -5.87
N SER A 227 -18.21 -17.25 -5.04
CA SER A 227 -17.16 -18.17 -5.48
C SER A 227 -17.78 -19.20 -6.42
N ILE A 228 -17.16 -19.40 -7.59
CA ILE A 228 -17.61 -20.34 -8.61
C ILE A 228 -16.46 -21.25 -9.04
N GLU A 229 -16.79 -22.42 -9.56
CA GLU A 229 -15.88 -23.23 -10.37
C GLU A 229 -15.95 -22.77 -11.82
N THR A 230 -14.86 -22.88 -12.56
CA THR A 230 -14.78 -22.52 -13.98
C THR A 230 -13.84 -23.45 -14.72
N ASP A 231 -14.16 -23.73 -15.98
CA ASP A 231 -13.31 -24.49 -16.89
C ASP A 231 -12.24 -23.61 -17.56
N TRP A 232 -12.33 -22.27 -17.35
CA TRP A 232 -11.35 -21.33 -17.89
C TRP A 232 -10.03 -21.42 -17.13
N VAL A 233 -8.96 -21.68 -17.87
CA VAL A 233 -7.59 -21.74 -17.33
C VAL A 233 -6.62 -20.96 -18.21
N ALA A 234 -5.55 -20.45 -17.60
CA ALA A 234 -4.43 -19.86 -18.32
C ALA A 234 -3.34 -20.95 -18.49
N ALA A 235 -3.08 -21.38 -19.73
CA ALA A 235 -2.10 -22.42 -20.02
C ALA A 235 -0.65 -21.94 -19.85
N ASP A 236 -0.41 -20.64 -19.88
CA ASP A 236 0.92 -20.05 -19.84
C ASP A 236 0.96 -18.88 -18.83
N LEU A 237 0.95 -19.24 -17.54
CA LEU A 237 1.14 -18.28 -16.44
C LEU A 237 2.63 -18.03 -16.20
N PRO A 238 3.02 -16.78 -15.92
CA PRO A 238 4.38 -16.52 -15.41
C PRO A 238 4.65 -17.33 -14.13
N PRO A 239 5.89 -17.75 -13.89
CA PRO A 239 6.24 -18.56 -12.74
C PRO A 239 5.79 -17.92 -11.41
N GLY A 240 5.22 -18.72 -10.51
CA GLY A 240 4.74 -18.27 -9.20
C GLY A 240 3.31 -17.71 -9.17
N PHE A 241 2.74 -17.30 -10.29
CA PHE A 241 1.32 -16.94 -10.33
C PHE A 241 0.43 -18.16 -10.15
N GLN A 242 -0.57 -18.03 -9.30
CA GLN A 242 -1.59 -19.04 -9.06
C GLN A 242 -2.96 -18.39 -8.86
N VAL A 243 -4.03 -19.13 -9.08
CA VAL A 243 -5.39 -18.67 -8.81
C VAL A 243 -5.56 -18.45 -7.31
N ILE A 244 -5.99 -17.27 -6.91
CA ILE A 244 -6.34 -16.94 -5.52
C ILE A 244 -7.84 -16.78 -5.31
N SER A 245 -8.59 -16.44 -6.35
CA SER A 245 -10.06 -16.41 -6.30
C SER A 245 -10.67 -16.58 -7.69
N THR A 246 -11.88 -17.14 -7.74
CA THR A 246 -12.73 -17.20 -8.92
C THR A 246 -14.16 -16.87 -8.51
N THR A 247 -14.72 -15.82 -9.11
CA THR A 247 -16.03 -15.29 -8.74
C THR A 247 -16.83 -14.85 -9.98
N THR A 248 -18.12 -14.58 -9.78
CA THR A 248 -18.91 -13.84 -10.78
C THR A 248 -18.99 -12.36 -10.40
N GLU A 249 -18.84 -11.49 -11.39
CA GLU A 249 -18.94 -10.04 -11.20
C GLU A 249 -19.81 -9.39 -12.28
N GLN A 250 -20.72 -8.49 -11.85
CA GLN A 250 -21.52 -7.70 -12.78
C GLN A 250 -20.73 -6.46 -13.21
N LEU A 251 -20.25 -6.48 -14.46
CA LEU A 251 -19.54 -5.33 -15.03
C LEU A 251 -20.51 -4.21 -15.39
N PRO A 252 -20.10 -2.92 -15.25
CA PRO A 252 -20.91 -1.78 -15.66
C PRO A 252 -21.33 -1.86 -17.13
N GLY A 253 -22.66 -1.81 -17.39
CA GLY A 253 -23.21 -1.86 -18.74
C GLY A 253 -23.24 -3.24 -19.39
N ALA A 254 -22.73 -4.29 -18.74
CA ALA A 254 -22.83 -5.67 -19.24
C ALA A 254 -24.23 -6.24 -19.00
N GLN A 255 -24.73 -7.04 -19.98
CA GLN A 255 -26.04 -7.71 -19.86
C GLN A 255 -25.95 -8.99 -19.02
N SER A 256 -24.82 -9.70 -19.09
CA SER A 256 -24.53 -10.91 -18.32
C SER A 256 -23.38 -10.69 -17.35
N PRO A 257 -23.35 -11.38 -16.20
CA PRO A 257 -22.19 -11.34 -15.30
C PRO A 257 -20.96 -11.94 -16.00
N ALA A 258 -19.78 -11.39 -15.68
CA ALA A 258 -18.50 -11.91 -16.11
C ALA A 258 -17.93 -12.90 -15.09
N THR A 259 -17.21 -13.91 -15.57
CA THR A 259 -16.31 -14.69 -14.71
C THR A 259 -15.09 -13.83 -14.39
N HIS A 260 -14.77 -13.68 -13.12
CA HIS A 260 -13.60 -12.95 -12.63
C HIS A 260 -12.64 -13.91 -11.94
N ILE A 261 -11.45 -14.09 -12.52
CA ILE A 261 -10.38 -14.92 -11.99
C ILE A 261 -9.25 -14.00 -11.55
N VAL A 262 -8.78 -14.15 -10.31
CA VAL A 262 -7.65 -13.39 -9.79
C VAL A 262 -6.45 -14.33 -9.65
N TYR A 263 -5.36 -13.94 -10.29
CA TYR A 263 -4.06 -14.59 -10.16
C TYR A 263 -3.14 -13.72 -9.32
N SER A 264 -2.33 -14.33 -8.46
CA SER A 264 -1.27 -13.63 -7.70
C SER A 264 -0.06 -14.54 -7.50
N ASP A 265 1.10 -13.91 -7.36
CA ASP A 265 2.36 -14.56 -6.94
C ASP A 265 2.75 -14.22 -5.50
N GLY A 266 1.82 -13.58 -4.75
CA GLY A 266 2.02 -13.09 -3.39
C GLY A 266 2.33 -11.59 -3.30
N LEU A 267 2.80 -10.95 -4.40
CA LEU A 267 3.07 -9.51 -4.47
C LEU A 267 2.33 -8.87 -5.63
N ALA A 268 2.51 -9.38 -6.84
CA ALA A 268 1.79 -8.92 -8.01
C ALA A 268 0.42 -9.62 -8.12
N THR A 269 -0.59 -8.89 -8.57
CA THR A 269 -1.95 -9.40 -8.76
C THR A 269 -2.46 -9.03 -10.14
N VAL A 270 -3.15 -9.98 -10.78
CA VAL A 270 -3.74 -9.83 -12.11
C VAL A 270 -5.18 -10.34 -12.08
N SER A 271 -6.11 -9.50 -12.50
CA SER A 271 -7.52 -9.80 -12.66
C SER A 271 -7.84 -10.17 -14.12
N VAL A 272 -8.53 -11.27 -14.32
CA VAL A 272 -9.03 -11.73 -15.62
C VAL A 272 -10.55 -11.73 -15.61
N PHE A 273 -11.14 -10.94 -16.50
CA PHE A 273 -12.59 -10.86 -16.70
C PHE A 273 -12.95 -11.54 -18.00
N ILE A 274 -13.88 -12.49 -17.94
CA ILE A 274 -14.38 -13.25 -19.10
C ILE A 274 -15.88 -13.00 -19.21
N SER A 275 -16.30 -12.33 -20.27
CA SER A 275 -17.70 -11.99 -20.54
C SER A 275 -18.10 -12.38 -21.95
N GLU A 276 -19.39 -12.60 -22.20
CA GLU A 276 -19.89 -12.79 -23.56
C GLU A 276 -19.56 -11.55 -24.42
N THR A 277 -19.14 -11.81 -25.66
CA THR A 277 -18.76 -10.75 -26.59
C THR A 277 -19.98 -9.96 -27.03
N GLN A 278 -19.96 -8.65 -26.87
CA GLN A 278 -20.84 -7.74 -27.61
C GLN A 278 -20.19 -7.41 -28.96
N ASP A 279 -20.99 -7.17 -30.01
CA ASP A 279 -20.58 -7.06 -31.43
C ASP A 279 -19.38 -6.12 -31.76
N LYS A 280 -18.89 -5.36 -30.79
CA LYS A 280 -17.77 -4.40 -30.94
C LYS A 280 -16.52 -4.76 -30.14
N ALA A 281 -16.34 -6.01 -29.76
CA ALA A 281 -15.14 -6.44 -29.04
C ALA A 281 -13.88 -6.23 -29.90
N ILE A 282 -13.01 -5.35 -29.46
CA ILE A 282 -11.74 -5.00 -30.12
C ILE A 282 -10.60 -5.49 -29.23
N ALA A 283 -9.61 -6.16 -29.82
CA ALA A 283 -8.35 -6.36 -29.13
C ALA A 283 -7.75 -4.98 -28.85
N ASN A 284 -7.56 -4.64 -27.58
CA ASN A 284 -7.09 -3.34 -27.18
C ASN A 284 -6.06 -3.45 -26.06
N ARG A 285 -5.04 -2.61 -26.13
CA ARG A 285 -4.05 -2.41 -25.09
C ARG A 285 -4.29 -1.05 -24.44
N ALA A 286 -4.34 -1.01 -23.14
CA ALA A 286 -4.41 0.23 -22.37
C ALA A 286 -3.42 0.19 -21.21
N SER A 287 -2.97 1.35 -20.78
CA SER A 287 -2.13 1.52 -19.60
C SER A 287 -2.59 2.77 -18.87
N VAL A 288 -2.78 2.67 -17.55
CA VAL A 288 -3.09 3.81 -16.68
C VAL A 288 -2.25 3.69 -15.43
N GLY A 289 -1.28 4.58 -15.26
CA GLY A 289 -0.31 4.50 -14.18
C GLY A 289 0.52 3.21 -14.27
N SER A 290 0.61 2.51 -13.15
CA SER A 290 1.27 1.21 -13.05
C SER A 290 0.44 0.04 -13.59
N SER A 291 -0.85 0.27 -13.89
CA SER A 291 -1.74 -0.79 -14.35
C SER A 291 -1.69 -0.95 -15.86
N SER A 292 -1.46 -2.17 -16.32
CA SER A 292 -1.60 -2.59 -17.72
C SER A 292 -2.92 -3.34 -17.91
N ALA A 293 -3.55 -3.13 -19.06
CA ALA A 293 -4.75 -3.86 -19.47
C ALA A 293 -4.61 -4.37 -20.90
N PHE A 294 -5.10 -5.58 -21.13
CA PHE A 294 -5.17 -6.16 -22.47
C PHE A 294 -6.47 -6.94 -22.65
N SER A 295 -7.16 -6.69 -23.77
CA SER A 295 -8.39 -7.39 -24.13
C SER A 295 -8.22 -8.15 -25.43
N VAL A 296 -8.74 -9.37 -25.48
CA VAL A 296 -8.75 -10.23 -26.67
C VAL A 296 -10.08 -10.97 -26.79
N LYS A 297 -10.52 -11.20 -28.03
CA LYS A 297 -11.69 -12.04 -28.32
C LYS A 297 -11.26 -13.49 -28.54
N LYS A 298 -11.94 -14.43 -27.86
CA LYS A 298 -11.78 -15.88 -28.06
C LYS A 298 -13.16 -16.53 -28.22
N GLY A 299 -13.49 -16.97 -29.44
CA GLY A 299 -14.83 -17.47 -29.77
C GLY A 299 -15.90 -16.41 -29.49
N ASP A 300 -16.87 -16.75 -28.66
CA ASP A 300 -17.97 -15.86 -28.25
C ASP A 300 -17.66 -15.06 -26.98
N PHE A 301 -16.42 -15.09 -26.50
CA PHE A 301 -16.02 -14.43 -25.27
C PHE A 301 -15.02 -13.31 -25.50
N GLN A 302 -15.18 -12.26 -24.73
CA GLN A 302 -14.20 -11.20 -24.52
C GLN A 302 -13.42 -11.50 -23.23
N ILE A 303 -12.10 -11.61 -23.35
CA ILE A 303 -11.20 -11.78 -22.21
C ILE A 303 -10.48 -10.46 -21.98
N THR A 304 -10.60 -9.89 -20.80
CA THR A 304 -9.91 -8.68 -20.39
C THR A 304 -9.04 -8.97 -19.18
N VAL A 305 -7.75 -8.71 -19.30
CA VAL A 305 -6.75 -8.93 -18.25
C VAL A 305 -6.20 -7.58 -17.79
N ILE A 306 -6.20 -7.33 -16.47
CA ILE A 306 -5.78 -6.06 -15.87
C ILE A 306 -4.90 -6.36 -14.66
N GLY A 307 -3.79 -5.64 -14.51
CA GLY A 307 -2.94 -5.76 -13.32
C GLY A 307 -1.84 -4.71 -13.25
N ALA A 308 -1.32 -4.46 -12.05
CA ALA A 308 -0.13 -3.65 -11.83
C ALA A 308 1.13 -4.47 -12.16
N VAL A 309 1.26 -4.83 -13.43
CA VAL A 309 2.34 -5.66 -13.99
C VAL A 309 2.74 -5.12 -15.37
N PRO A 310 3.92 -5.48 -15.90
CA PRO A 310 4.31 -5.17 -17.27
C PRO A 310 3.26 -5.60 -18.31
N ALA A 311 3.16 -4.86 -19.40
CA ALA A 311 2.14 -5.10 -20.43
C ALA A 311 2.25 -6.48 -21.08
N GLU A 312 3.44 -7.03 -21.16
CA GLU A 312 3.74 -8.38 -21.66
C GLU A 312 3.05 -9.45 -20.82
N THR A 313 2.94 -9.23 -19.50
CA THR A 313 2.31 -10.16 -18.56
C THR A 313 0.81 -10.28 -18.82
N VAL A 314 0.08 -9.17 -18.92
CA VAL A 314 -1.35 -9.19 -19.21
C VAL A 314 -1.65 -9.77 -20.58
N GLN A 315 -0.79 -9.53 -21.58
CA GLN A 315 -0.91 -10.12 -22.92
C GLN A 315 -0.70 -11.63 -22.92
N ARG A 316 0.37 -12.09 -22.25
CA ARG A 316 0.71 -13.51 -22.13
C ARG A 316 -0.44 -14.29 -21.47
N ILE A 317 -0.96 -13.79 -20.34
CA ILE A 317 -2.08 -14.41 -19.64
C ILE A 317 -3.32 -14.43 -20.55
N ALA A 318 -3.71 -13.30 -21.14
CA ALA A 318 -4.89 -13.22 -22.01
C ALA A 318 -4.80 -14.16 -23.22
N ALA A 319 -3.62 -14.22 -23.86
CA ALA A 319 -3.38 -15.08 -25.01
C ALA A 319 -3.47 -16.57 -24.66
N SER A 320 -3.09 -16.96 -23.45
CA SER A 320 -3.06 -18.34 -22.99
C SER A 320 -4.39 -18.85 -22.41
N MET A 321 -5.37 -17.97 -22.15
CA MET A 321 -6.68 -18.36 -21.60
C MET A 321 -7.43 -19.31 -22.57
N HIS A 322 -8.02 -20.39 -22.04
CA HIS A 322 -8.84 -21.34 -22.79
C HIS A 322 -9.82 -22.06 -21.83
N GLN A 323 -10.83 -22.70 -22.41
CA GLN A 323 -11.73 -23.65 -21.73
C GLN A 323 -11.22 -25.06 -21.87
#